data_d9672fb9ce356dd2d90d8079e62fb387
#
_entry.id   d9672fb9ce356dd2d90d8079e62fb387
#
_cell.length_a   1.000
_cell.length_b   1.000
_cell.length_c   1.000
_cell.angle_alpha   90.00
_cell.angle_beta   90.00
_cell.angle_gamma   90.00
#
_symmetry.space_group_name_H-M   'P 1'
#
loop_
_entity.id
_entity.type
_entity.pdbx_description
1 polymer ?
#
loop_
_entity_poly.entity_id
_entity_poly.type
_entity_poly.pdbx_seq_one_letter_code
_entity_poly.pdbx_strand_id
1 'polypeptide(L)'
;MGTMLQAAGMKMGETPEVLNITRPELLVSIAEQYYNAGSDVVYANTFGANRYKLEECGKSVEELVTAGIVNAKKARDTVKPDGLVALDVGPIGQLLEPTGVLSFEEAYDMYAEIVKAGAAVGADLCCI
;
A
#
# COMPACT_ATOMS: atom_id res chain seq x y z
N MET A 1 -0.02 -1.63 9.84
CA MET A 1 0.90 -2.40 8.96
C MET A 1 2.36 -2.20 9.36
N GLY A 2 2.91 -1.00 9.39
CA GLY A 2 4.34 -0.72 9.62
C GLY A 2 4.92 -1.34 10.88
N THR A 3 4.27 -1.22 12.04
CA THR A 3 4.73 -1.83 13.31
C THR A 3 4.79 -3.35 13.26
N MET A 4 3.87 -3.99 12.54
CA MET A 4 3.88 -5.45 12.33
C MET A 4 5.06 -5.87 11.45
N LEU A 5 5.36 -5.09 10.40
CA LEU A 5 6.53 -5.33 9.55
C LEU A 5 7.85 -5.18 10.30
N GLN A 6 7.96 -4.16 11.16
CA GLN A 6 9.13 -3.97 12.03
C GLN A 6 9.31 -5.14 12.99
N ALA A 7 8.23 -5.60 13.64
CA ALA A 7 8.26 -6.77 14.51
C ALA A 7 8.66 -8.05 13.76
N ALA A 8 8.35 -8.14 12.48
CA ALA A 8 8.72 -9.25 11.59
C ALA A 8 10.13 -9.12 10.97
N GLY A 9 10.93 -8.14 11.41
CA GLY A 9 12.33 -7.99 11.02
C GLY A 9 12.59 -7.07 9.83
N MET A 10 11.66 -6.17 9.49
CA MET A 10 11.92 -5.09 8.53
C MET A 10 13.02 -4.18 9.09
N LYS A 11 14.03 -3.90 8.29
CA LYS A 11 15.17 -3.05 8.70
C LYS A 11 14.80 -1.57 8.65
N MET A 12 15.49 -0.77 9.47
CA MET A 12 15.37 0.69 9.38
C MET A 12 15.85 1.16 8.00
N GLY A 13 15.03 2.03 7.37
CA GLY A 13 15.32 2.55 6.03
C GLY A 13 14.83 1.68 4.86
N GLU A 14 14.33 0.47 5.12
CA GLU A 14 13.63 -0.30 4.08
C GLU A 14 12.29 0.37 3.73
N THR A 15 12.00 0.41 2.42
CA THR A 15 10.69 0.83 1.91
C THR A 15 9.68 -0.31 2.13
N PRO A 16 8.67 -0.14 3.00
CA PRO A 16 7.75 -1.22 3.37
C PRO A 16 7.06 -1.85 2.16
N GLU A 17 6.74 -1.05 1.15
CA GLU A 17 6.00 -1.48 -0.04
C GLU A 17 6.81 -2.45 -0.92
N VAL A 18 8.13 -2.40 -0.88
CA VAL A 18 9.01 -3.36 -1.59
C VAL A 18 8.79 -4.79 -1.08
N LEU A 19 8.42 -4.94 0.20
CA LEU A 19 8.11 -6.23 0.80
C LEU A 19 6.89 -6.90 0.15
N ASN A 20 6.01 -6.15 -0.49
CA ASN A 20 4.89 -6.71 -1.26
C ASN A 20 5.36 -7.71 -2.33
N ILE A 21 6.56 -7.47 -2.88
CA ILE A 21 7.15 -8.31 -3.92
C ILE A 21 8.20 -9.27 -3.34
N THR A 22 9.06 -8.77 -2.44
CA THR A 22 10.20 -9.55 -1.93
C THR A 22 9.83 -10.54 -0.85
N ARG A 23 8.76 -10.27 -0.09
CA ARG A 23 8.26 -11.11 1.01
C ARG A 23 6.73 -11.16 1.04
N PRO A 24 6.06 -11.57 -0.07
CA PRO A 24 4.60 -11.53 -0.18
C PRO A 24 3.91 -12.38 0.90
N GLU A 25 4.48 -13.52 1.27
CA GLU A 25 3.94 -14.40 2.31
C GLU A 25 3.87 -13.71 3.68
N LEU A 26 4.79 -12.80 3.98
CA LEU A 26 4.77 -12.01 5.20
C LEU A 26 3.56 -11.08 5.22
N LEU A 27 3.32 -10.37 4.11
CA LEU A 27 2.19 -9.44 3.98
C LEU A 27 0.85 -10.19 4.04
N VAL A 28 0.76 -11.35 3.39
CA VAL A 28 -0.41 -12.24 3.47
C VAL A 28 -0.66 -12.66 4.93
N SER A 29 0.37 -13.14 5.63
CA SER A 29 0.25 -13.57 7.02
C SER A 29 -0.21 -12.44 7.96
N ILE A 30 0.30 -11.22 7.78
CA ILE A 30 -0.12 -10.08 8.58
C ILE A 30 -1.59 -9.73 8.30
N ALA A 31 -2.01 -9.70 7.05
CA ALA A 31 -3.40 -9.45 6.68
C ALA A 31 -4.35 -10.53 7.22
N GLU A 32 -3.95 -11.81 7.18
CA GLU A 32 -4.69 -12.92 7.79
C GLU A 32 -4.88 -12.72 9.30
N GLN A 33 -3.85 -12.27 10.01
CA GLN A 33 -3.95 -11.99 11.43
C GLN A 33 -4.98 -10.90 11.73
N TYR A 34 -5.05 -9.83 10.94
CA TYR A 34 -6.06 -8.78 11.09
C TYR A 34 -7.48 -9.33 10.84
N TYR A 35 -7.69 -10.09 9.78
CA TYR A 35 -9.00 -10.70 9.51
C TYR A 35 -9.41 -11.70 10.61
N ASN A 36 -8.48 -12.53 11.08
CA ASN A 36 -8.72 -13.48 12.17
C ASN A 36 -9.02 -12.78 13.50
N ALA A 37 -8.48 -11.58 13.72
CA ALA A 37 -8.78 -10.75 14.88
C ALA A 37 -10.17 -10.07 14.81
N GLY A 38 -10.90 -10.23 13.69
CA GLY A 38 -12.26 -9.72 13.50
C GLY A 38 -12.37 -8.49 12.64
N SER A 39 -11.29 -8.04 11.97
CA SER A 39 -11.37 -6.90 11.06
C SER A 39 -12.26 -7.22 9.86
N ASP A 40 -13.15 -6.30 9.49
CA ASP A 40 -13.96 -6.38 8.28
C ASP A 40 -13.23 -5.78 7.07
N VAL A 41 -12.34 -4.82 7.33
CA VAL A 41 -11.51 -4.15 6.32
C VAL A 41 -10.04 -4.27 6.72
N VAL A 42 -9.19 -4.65 5.80
CA VAL A 42 -7.73 -4.64 5.98
C VAL A 42 -7.09 -3.73 4.95
N TYR A 43 -6.17 -2.88 5.41
CA TYR A 43 -5.38 -2.02 4.54
C TYR A 43 -4.28 -2.83 3.85
N ALA A 44 -4.20 -2.70 2.53
CA ALA A 44 -3.05 -3.17 1.79
C ALA A 44 -1.80 -2.37 2.17
N ASN A 45 -0.63 -2.95 1.99
CA ASN A 45 0.64 -2.29 2.27
C ASN A 45 1.02 -1.34 1.11
N THR A 46 0.35 -0.18 1.04
CA THR A 46 0.44 0.77 -0.06
C THR A 46 0.58 2.24 0.38
N PHE A 47 0.69 2.49 1.69
CA PHE A 47 0.71 3.85 2.26
C PHE A 47 1.79 4.77 1.67
N GLY A 48 2.99 4.25 1.44
CA GLY A 48 4.09 4.99 0.84
C GLY A 48 4.27 4.75 -0.66
N ALA A 49 3.32 4.10 -1.33
CA ALA A 49 3.42 3.73 -2.74
C ALA A 49 3.18 4.91 -3.69
N ASN A 50 3.95 5.98 -3.56
CA ASN A 50 3.92 7.10 -4.48
C ASN A 50 5.25 7.25 -5.22
N ARG A 51 5.21 7.86 -6.39
CA ARG A 51 6.36 8.01 -7.28
C ARG A 51 7.58 8.62 -6.59
N TYR A 52 7.37 9.64 -5.77
CA TYR A 52 8.44 10.34 -5.06
C TYR A 52 9.18 9.43 -4.07
N LYS A 53 8.43 8.67 -3.24
CA LYS A 53 9.03 7.77 -2.24
C LYS A 53 9.63 6.51 -2.86
N LEU A 54 9.15 6.09 -4.03
CA LEU A 54 9.62 4.89 -4.71
C LEU A 54 10.79 5.14 -5.68
N GLU A 55 11.19 6.39 -5.89
CA GLU A 55 12.24 6.76 -6.85
C GLU A 55 13.55 5.97 -6.63
N GLU A 56 13.93 5.78 -5.37
CA GLU A 56 15.18 5.09 -5.01
C GLU A 56 15.08 3.55 -5.05
N CYS A 57 13.87 2.98 -5.05
CA CYS A 57 13.73 1.53 -4.96
C CYS A 57 13.69 0.80 -6.33
N GLY A 58 13.67 1.54 -7.44
CA GLY A 58 13.66 1.00 -8.80
C GLY A 58 12.41 0.22 -9.18
N LYS A 59 11.30 0.39 -8.44
CA LYS A 59 10.01 -0.24 -8.67
C LYS A 59 8.96 0.80 -9.04
N SER A 60 8.00 0.41 -9.88
CA SER A 60 6.91 1.30 -10.25
C SER A 60 5.82 1.30 -9.17
N VAL A 61 5.05 2.40 -9.13
CA VAL A 61 3.84 2.52 -8.29
C VAL A 61 2.86 1.39 -8.61
N GLU A 62 2.64 1.12 -9.89
CA GLU A 62 1.72 0.08 -10.35
C GLU A 62 2.14 -1.31 -9.84
N GLU A 63 3.41 -1.68 -9.96
CA GLU A 63 3.91 -2.98 -9.46
C GLU A 63 3.66 -3.15 -7.96
N LEU A 64 4.01 -2.14 -7.16
CA LEU A 64 3.93 -2.23 -5.70
C LEU A 64 2.51 -2.16 -5.18
N VAL A 65 1.67 -1.32 -5.77
CA VAL A 65 0.23 -1.24 -5.44
C VAL A 65 -0.48 -2.53 -5.81
N THR A 66 -0.24 -3.04 -7.02
CA THR A 66 -0.81 -4.31 -7.48
C THR A 66 -0.45 -5.45 -6.53
N ALA A 67 0.83 -5.60 -6.22
CA ALA A 67 1.29 -6.65 -5.31
C ALA A 67 0.68 -6.51 -3.89
N GLY A 68 0.60 -5.28 -3.37
CA GLY A 68 -0.01 -5.01 -2.07
C GLY A 68 -1.48 -5.42 -2.00
N ILE A 69 -2.28 -5.04 -2.99
CA ILE A 69 -3.70 -5.41 -3.08
C ILE A 69 -3.86 -6.92 -3.29
N VAL A 70 -3.08 -7.54 -4.16
CA VAL A 70 -3.14 -9.00 -4.41
C VAL A 70 -2.83 -9.78 -3.13
N ASN A 71 -1.82 -9.39 -2.37
CA ASN A 71 -1.48 -10.05 -1.10
C ASN A 71 -2.63 -9.94 -0.08
N ALA A 72 -3.23 -8.76 0.06
CA ALA A 72 -4.36 -8.56 0.97
C ALA A 72 -5.60 -9.36 0.53
N LYS A 73 -5.89 -9.41 -0.77
CA LYS A 73 -6.99 -10.22 -1.32
C LYS A 73 -6.76 -11.72 -1.10
N LYS A 74 -5.54 -12.20 -1.26
CA LYS A 74 -5.19 -13.60 -0.98
C LYS A 74 -5.48 -13.96 0.48
N ALA A 75 -5.09 -13.10 1.42
CA ALA A 75 -5.38 -13.30 2.84
C ALA A 75 -6.89 -13.30 3.10
N ARG A 76 -7.63 -12.32 2.55
CA ARG A 76 -9.09 -12.24 2.65
C ARG A 76 -9.75 -13.53 2.16
N ASP A 77 -9.42 -13.96 0.96
CA ASP A 77 -10.04 -15.13 0.32
C ASP A 77 -9.79 -16.43 1.11
N THR A 78 -8.67 -16.49 1.85
CA THR A 78 -8.32 -17.63 2.70
C THR A 78 -9.08 -17.66 4.02
N VAL A 79 -9.18 -16.52 4.74
CA VAL A 79 -9.66 -16.50 6.12
C VAL A 79 -10.97 -15.74 6.34
N LYS A 80 -11.32 -14.80 5.46
CA LYS A 80 -12.54 -14.00 5.56
C LYS A 80 -13.04 -13.57 4.18
N PRO A 81 -13.68 -14.47 3.39
CA PRO A 81 -14.10 -14.18 2.00
C PRO A 81 -15.04 -12.98 1.83
N ASP A 82 -15.80 -12.61 2.88
CA ASP A 82 -16.67 -11.44 2.93
C ASP A 82 -15.98 -10.16 3.40
N GLY A 83 -14.69 -10.24 3.73
CA GLY A 83 -13.89 -9.08 4.11
C GLY A 83 -13.60 -8.15 2.93
N LEU A 84 -13.18 -6.93 3.24
CA LEU A 84 -12.85 -5.89 2.26
C LEU A 84 -11.36 -5.55 2.31
N VAL A 85 -10.82 -5.17 1.16
CA VAL A 85 -9.44 -4.70 1.01
C VAL A 85 -9.44 -3.21 0.67
N ALA A 86 -8.79 -2.41 1.51
CA ALA A 86 -8.62 -0.99 1.28
C ALA A 86 -7.25 -0.66 0.68
N LEU A 87 -7.26 0.12 -0.39
CA LEU A 87 -6.08 0.84 -0.85
C LEU A 87 -5.75 1.93 0.17
N ASP A 88 -4.58 1.86 0.79
CA ASP A 88 -4.12 2.85 1.76
C ASP A 88 -3.23 3.88 1.05
N VAL A 89 -3.65 5.15 1.09
CA VAL A 89 -3.00 6.25 0.37
C VAL A 89 -2.47 7.27 1.37
N GLY A 90 -1.17 7.30 1.52
CA GLY A 90 -0.50 8.23 2.41
C GLY A 90 -0.09 9.55 1.72
N PRO A 91 0.48 10.48 2.49
CA PRO A 91 0.96 11.75 1.95
C PRO A 91 2.15 11.54 1.01
N ILE A 92 2.26 12.38 -0.02
CA ILE A 92 3.37 12.35 -0.99
C ILE A 92 4.71 12.60 -0.29
N GLY A 93 4.72 13.42 0.75
CA GLY A 93 5.95 13.79 1.47
C GLY A 93 6.57 15.10 0.99
N GLN A 94 5.87 15.81 0.11
CA GLN A 94 6.24 17.13 -0.39
C GLN A 94 5.10 18.13 -0.11
N LEU A 95 5.47 19.41 0.10
CA LEU A 95 4.51 20.49 0.25
C LEU A 95 4.14 21.08 -1.11
N LEU A 96 2.87 21.42 -1.24
CA LEU A 96 2.36 22.11 -2.42
C LEU A 96 2.83 23.55 -2.49
N GLU A 97 2.93 24.08 -3.70
CA GLU A 97 3.12 25.50 -3.94
C GLU A 97 2.01 26.35 -3.29
N PRO A 98 2.32 27.56 -2.79
CA PRO A 98 3.63 28.22 -2.80
C PRO A 98 4.51 27.87 -1.60
N THR A 99 4.05 27.03 -0.67
CA THR A 99 4.78 26.66 0.56
C THR A 99 5.91 25.67 0.26
N GLY A 100 5.73 24.82 -0.72
CA GLY A 100 6.71 23.85 -1.20
C GLY A 100 6.95 23.98 -2.70
N VAL A 101 7.42 22.92 -3.32
CA VAL A 101 7.83 22.88 -4.73
C VAL A 101 6.90 22.06 -5.62
N LEU A 102 5.94 21.33 -5.03
CA LEU A 102 5.05 20.44 -5.76
C LEU A 102 3.84 21.22 -6.29
N SER A 103 3.61 21.21 -7.60
CA SER A 103 2.41 21.78 -8.17
C SER A 103 1.16 20.95 -7.84
N PHE A 104 -0.02 21.56 -7.91
CA PHE A 104 -1.28 20.84 -7.72
C PHE A 104 -1.47 19.75 -8.77
N GLU A 105 -1.14 20.03 -10.01
CA GLU A 105 -1.28 19.11 -11.14
C GLU A 105 -0.37 17.89 -10.97
N GLU A 106 0.87 18.08 -10.56
CA GLU A 106 1.79 16.97 -10.27
C GLU A 106 1.29 16.11 -9.11
N ALA A 107 0.80 16.72 -8.03
CA ALA A 107 0.21 16.00 -6.91
C ALA A 107 -1.02 15.21 -7.35
N TYR A 108 -1.90 15.81 -8.15
CA TYR A 108 -3.07 15.15 -8.72
C TYR A 108 -2.67 13.91 -9.54
N ASP A 109 -1.70 14.04 -10.42
CA ASP A 109 -1.23 12.93 -11.26
C ASP A 109 -0.62 11.80 -10.42
N MET A 110 0.13 12.12 -9.37
CA MET A 110 0.71 11.12 -8.46
C MET A 110 -0.38 10.35 -7.71
N TYR A 111 -1.40 11.02 -7.18
CA TYR A 111 -2.52 10.35 -6.53
C TYR A 111 -3.38 9.55 -7.52
N ALA A 112 -3.61 10.10 -8.72
CA ALA A 112 -4.36 9.41 -9.77
C ALA A 112 -3.67 8.09 -10.20
N GLU A 113 -2.34 8.07 -10.26
CA GLU A 113 -1.56 6.87 -10.56
C GLU A 113 -1.80 5.77 -9.52
N ILE A 114 -1.76 6.10 -8.22
CA ILE A 114 -1.98 5.16 -7.12
C ILE A 114 -3.41 4.60 -7.16
N VAL A 115 -4.39 5.49 -7.28
CA VAL A 115 -5.82 5.11 -7.26
C VAL A 115 -6.18 4.26 -8.47
N LYS A 116 -5.69 4.61 -9.66
CA LYS A 116 -5.91 3.81 -10.88
C LYS A 116 -5.30 2.42 -10.77
N ALA A 117 -4.08 2.31 -10.23
CA ALA A 117 -3.44 1.02 -10.01
C ALA A 117 -4.24 0.15 -9.03
N GLY A 118 -4.70 0.71 -7.91
CA GLY A 118 -5.51 0.00 -6.93
C GLY A 118 -6.87 -0.44 -7.46
N ALA A 119 -7.54 0.44 -8.21
CA ALA A 119 -8.83 0.14 -8.84
C ALA A 119 -8.72 -0.97 -9.90
N ALA A 120 -7.64 -0.96 -10.70
CA ALA A 120 -7.41 -1.96 -11.75
C ALA A 120 -7.33 -3.40 -11.22
N VAL A 121 -6.84 -3.58 -10.00
CA VAL A 121 -6.75 -4.90 -9.33
C VAL A 121 -7.87 -5.15 -8.33
N GLY A 122 -8.88 -4.30 -8.29
CA GLY A 122 -10.12 -4.50 -7.55
C GLY A 122 -9.97 -4.27 -6.04
N ALA A 123 -9.32 -3.19 -5.63
CA ALA A 123 -9.48 -2.69 -4.27
C ALA A 123 -10.95 -2.30 -4.03
N ASP A 124 -11.48 -2.67 -2.86
CA ASP A 124 -12.89 -2.41 -2.53
C ASP A 124 -13.11 -0.98 -2.06
N LEU A 125 -12.11 -0.41 -1.41
CA LEU A 125 -12.12 0.92 -0.80
C LEU A 125 -10.81 1.66 -1.09
N CYS A 126 -10.87 2.99 -1.03
CA CYS A 126 -9.69 3.85 -0.97
C CYS A 126 -9.76 4.66 0.33
N CYS A 127 -8.70 4.58 1.14
CA CYS A 127 -8.55 5.32 2.38
C CYS A 127 -7.41 6.34 2.21
N ILE A 128 -7.71 7.62 2.47
CA ILE A 128 -6.77 8.74 2.30
C ILE A 128 -6.57 9.45 3.63
#